data_11b6aafd5f893e0e09ab10ee08cd80c2
#
_entry.id   11b6aafd5f893e0e09ab10ee08cd80c2
#
_cell.length_a   1.000
_cell.length_b   1.000
_cell.length_c   1.000
_cell.angle_alpha   90.00
_cell.angle_beta   90.00
_cell.angle_gamma   90.00
#
_symmetry.space_group_name_H-M   'P 1'
#
loop_
_entity.id
_entity.type
_entity.pdbx_description
1 polymer ?
#
loop_
_entity_poly.entity_id
_entity_poly.type
_entity_poly.pdbx_seq_one_letter_code
_entity_poly.pdbx_strand_id
1 'polypeptide(L)'
;MPLIKFTDDQIVKRLRWVMMAVMLFSLFNTLSGQPQSFWHHPETAIRGDGLSIHNETNHTFEFFLGYGWQAYLPACAVYFAAAFLIVSILPRTAAMIAIFSIILGHYFGASNWLAVRWHFGMAGAPIYGIVLGAVVAFAAFPEAENIDPAIKRLRWVMIVMIFSDLTVTLVGQPSSYWHHPETMHEGNSVSRLFLGYGWWAFFLYDVVYAWGAFLLVSKLPRMTALVCAFAFILGHFNGVSCWFFYEWRMGMEAPVIYGTILGVAIVLLAFSRSQTKNKTPPEKQDAQTVDNQRNVPVLFLESLLPAGWGWSANKLLQATAAAPTSCD
;
A
#
# COMPACT_ATOMS: atom_id res chain seq x y z
N MET A 1 23.85 28.38 -8.35
CA MET A 1 22.95 27.23 -8.26
C MET A 1 22.80 26.91 -6.77
N PRO A 2 21.60 26.91 -6.19
CA PRO A 2 21.43 26.45 -4.83
C PRO A 2 21.78 24.95 -4.77
N LEU A 3 22.69 24.59 -3.87
CA LEU A 3 23.04 23.20 -3.61
C LEU A 3 21.79 22.47 -3.15
N ILE A 4 21.46 21.35 -3.79
CA ILE A 4 20.34 20.47 -3.39
C ILE A 4 20.60 19.99 -1.96
N LYS A 5 19.78 20.44 -1.00
CA LYS A 5 19.86 19.98 0.39
C LYS A 5 19.13 18.63 0.48
N PHE A 6 19.87 17.58 0.78
CA PHE A 6 19.30 16.26 1.07
C PHE A 6 18.64 16.26 2.46
N THR A 7 17.53 15.53 2.56
CA THR A 7 16.86 15.32 3.85
C THR A 7 17.74 14.49 4.78
N ASP A 8 18.15 15.10 5.90
CA ASP A 8 19.07 14.49 6.87
C ASP A 8 18.37 13.72 8.00
N ASP A 9 17.08 13.56 7.92
CA ASP A 9 16.27 12.83 8.90
C ASP A 9 16.57 11.33 8.89
N GLN A 10 16.98 10.80 10.03
CA GLN A 10 17.41 9.40 10.16
C GLN A 10 16.30 8.39 9.87
N ILE A 11 15.04 8.74 10.19
CA ILE A 11 13.89 7.88 9.89
C ILE A 11 13.69 7.79 8.37
N VAL A 12 13.72 8.93 7.69
CA VAL A 12 13.62 8.98 6.22
C VAL A 12 14.76 8.20 5.57
N LYS A 13 16.02 8.35 6.09
CA LYS A 13 17.15 7.57 5.59
C LYS A 13 16.93 6.07 5.70
N ARG A 14 16.46 5.58 6.85
CA ARG A 14 16.20 4.15 7.08
C ARG A 14 15.06 3.64 6.21
N LEU A 15 13.92 4.33 6.19
CA LEU A 15 12.77 3.97 5.38
C LEU A 15 13.08 3.98 3.88
N ARG A 16 13.94 4.87 3.40
CA ARG A 16 14.43 4.90 2.03
C ARG A 16 15.17 3.61 1.66
N TRP A 17 15.99 3.06 2.55
CA TRP A 17 16.62 1.77 2.33
C TRP A 17 15.63 0.60 2.36
N VAL A 18 14.61 0.67 3.23
CA VAL A 18 13.50 -0.31 3.19
C VAL A 18 12.78 -0.25 1.85
N MET A 19 12.45 0.93 1.36
CA MET A 19 11.86 1.13 0.04
C MET A 19 12.72 0.49 -1.05
N MET A 20 14.03 0.75 -1.07
CA MET A 20 14.95 0.14 -2.04
C MET A 20 14.97 -1.38 -1.96
N ALA A 21 14.99 -1.94 -0.74
CA ALA A 21 14.94 -3.38 -0.54
C ALA A 21 13.65 -4.00 -1.07
N VAL A 22 12.50 -3.36 -0.85
CA VAL A 22 11.19 -3.80 -1.37
C VAL A 22 11.15 -3.73 -2.89
N MET A 23 11.67 -2.66 -3.49
CA MET A 23 11.77 -2.52 -4.95
C MET A 23 12.68 -3.60 -5.56
N LEU A 24 13.83 -3.86 -4.95
CA LEU A 24 14.74 -4.94 -5.37
C LEU A 24 14.12 -6.33 -5.20
N PHE A 25 13.38 -6.55 -4.13
CA PHE A 25 12.65 -7.80 -3.92
C PHE A 25 11.55 -8.01 -4.98
N SER A 26 10.82 -6.94 -5.32
CA SER A 26 9.82 -6.97 -6.41
C SER A 26 10.48 -7.29 -7.75
N LEU A 27 11.61 -6.65 -8.07
CA LEU A 27 12.40 -6.95 -9.27
C LEU A 27 12.86 -8.42 -9.31
N PHE A 28 13.41 -8.89 -8.19
CA PHE A 28 13.85 -10.28 -8.06
C PHE A 28 12.69 -11.26 -8.31
N ASN A 29 11.53 -11.04 -7.68
CA ASN A 29 10.35 -11.87 -7.88
C ASN A 29 9.90 -11.87 -9.34
N THR A 30 9.86 -10.72 -9.99
CA THR A 30 9.46 -10.60 -11.41
C THR A 30 10.40 -11.40 -12.31
N LEU A 31 11.71 -11.28 -12.15
CA LEU A 31 12.68 -11.96 -12.99
C LEU A 31 12.77 -13.46 -12.70
N SER A 32 12.84 -13.85 -11.42
CA SER A 32 12.93 -15.26 -11.04
C SER A 32 11.65 -16.06 -11.30
N GLY A 33 10.50 -15.36 -11.37
CA GLY A 33 9.23 -15.95 -11.78
C GLY A 33 9.07 -16.13 -13.29
N GLN A 34 9.98 -15.62 -14.12
CA GLN A 34 9.89 -15.82 -15.58
C GLN A 34 10.19 -17.28 -15.98
N PRO A 35 9.59 -17.77 -17.06
CA PRO A 35 9.92 -19.08 -17.59
C PRO A 35 11.37 -19.12 -18.08
N GLN A 36 11.98 -20.30 -18.10
CA GLN A 36 13.37 -20.43 -18.54
C GLN A 36 13.57 -19.96 -19.99
N SER A 37 12.56 -20.11 -20.85
CA SER A 37 12.57 -19.60 -22.23
C SER A 37 12.74 -18.08 -22.32
N PHE A 38 12.26 -17.32 -21.36
CA PHE A 38 12.35 -15.87 -21.35
C PHE A 38 13.80 -15.33 -21.50
N TRP A 39 14.77 -16.03 -20.93
CA TRP A 39 16.16 -15.59 -20.95
C TRP A 39 16.78 -15.57 -22.37
N HIS A 40 16.21 -16.35 -23.27
CA HIS A 40 16.62 -16.42 -24.69
C HIS A 40 15.55 -15.91 -25.65
N HIS A 41 14.28 -15.96 -25.23
CA HIS A 41 13.10 -15.61 -25.99
C HIS A 41 12.23 -14.63 -25.19
N PRO A 42 12.53 -13.31 -25.23
CA PRO A 42 11.82 -12.30 -24.45
C PRO A 42 10.30 -12.28 -24.69
N GLU A 43 9.87 -12.68 -25.89
CA GLU A 43 8.46 -12.80 -26.27
C GLU A 43 7.68 -13.82 -25.42
N THR A 44 8.39 -14.73 -24.74
CA THR A 44 7.79 -15.69 -23.79
C THR A 44 7.63 -15.12 -22.39
N ALA A 45 7.93 -13.85 -22.18
CA ALA A 45 7.78 -13.20 -20.88
C ALA A 45 6.35 -13.37 -20.35
N ILE A 46 6.25 -13.80 -19.10
CA ILE A 46 5.00 -13.71 -18.36
C ILE A 46 4.84 -12.27 -17.94
N ARG A 47 3.82 -11.65 -18.46
CA ARG A 47 3.45 -10.26 -18.22
C ARG A 47 2.35 -10.23 -17.19
N GLY A 48 2.51 -9.40 -16.18
CA GLY A 48 1.58 -9.34 -15.06
C GLY A 48 1.69 -10.56 -14.12
N ASP A 49 0.60 -10.88 -13.46
CA ASP A 49 0.52 -11.98 -12.47
C ASP A 49 0.32 -13.38 -13.08
N GLY A 50 0.27 -13.48 -14.40
CA GLY A 50 0.05 -14.73 -15.11
C GLY A 50 -1.38 -15.28 -15.04
N LEU A 51 -2.29 -14.59 -14.36
CA LEU A 51 -3.68 -14.99 -14.21
C LEU A 51 -4.62 -14.39 -15.26
N SER A 52 -4.27 -13.28 -15.85
CA SER A 52 -5.13 -12.65 -16.83
C SER A 52 -4.39 -12.32 -18.11
N ILE A 53 -4.98 -12.75 -19.17
CA ILE A 53 -4.58 -12.52 -20.55
C ILE A 53 -4.60 -11.00 -20.92
N HIS A 54 -5.10 -10.13 -20.02
CA HIS A 54 -5.40 -8.73 -20.36
C HIS A 54 -5.05 -7.68 -19.30
N ASN A 55 -4.42 -8.00 -18.18
CA ASN A 55 -4.18 -7.01 -17.13
C ASN A 55 -2.73 -6.92 -16.73
N GLU A 56 -2.06 -6.12 -17.44
CA GLU A 56 -0.69 -5.71 -17.24
C GLU A 56 -0.59 -4.71 -16.10
N THR A 57 0.15 -5.09 -15.12
CA THR A 57 0.21 -4.35 -13.87
C THR A 57 0.96 -3.03 -13.98
N ASN A 58 1.83 -2.89 -14.98
CA ASN A 58 2.51 -1.64 -15.28
C ASN A 58 2.98 -1.67 -16.74
N HIS A 59 2.24 -1.02 -17.62
CA HIS A 59 2.53 -0.97 -19.08
C HIS A 59 3.95 -0.56 -19.40
N THR A 60 4.55 0.34 -18.62
CA THR A 60 5.91 0.81 -18.88
C THR A 60 6.93 -0.31 -18.63
N PHE A 61 6.83 -1.00 -17.51
CA PHE A 61 7.76 -2.08 -17.19
C PHE A 61 7.53 -3.32 -18.02
N GLU A 62 6.29 -3.62 -18.34
CA GLU A 62 5.94 -4.68 -19.27
C GLU A 62 6.52 -4.45 -20.66
N PHE A 63 6.45 -3.21 -21.18
CA PHE A 63 7.10 -2.84 -22.42
C PHE A 63 8.57 -3.21 -22.41
N PHE A 64 9.33 -2.82 -21.37
CA PHE A 64 10.74 -3.16 -21.26
C PHE A 64 10.98 -4.66 -21.07
N LEU A 65 10.10 -5.36 -20.33
CA LEU A 65 10.19 -6.80 -20.15
C LEU A 65 10.04 -7.54 -21.49
N GLY A 66 9.19 -7.05 -22.40
CA GLY A 66 9.02 -7.59 -23.74
C GLY A 66 10.27 -7.51 -24.62
N TYR A 67 11.21 -6.60 -24.30
CA TYR A 67 12.54 -6.53 -24.95
C TYR A 67 13.61 -7.35 -24.22
N GLY A 68 13.21 -8.11 -23.19
CA GLY A 68 14.10 -8.98 -22.43
C GLY A 68 14.74 -8.31 -21.22
N TRP A 69 15.45 -9.12 -20.44
CA TRP A 69 16.09 -8.68 -19.20
C TRP A 69 17.13 -7.59 -19.42
N GLN A 70 17.79 -7.53 -20.60
CA GLN A 70 18.78 -6.53 -20.95
C GLN A 70 18.19 -5.11 -21.04
N ALA A 71 16.92 -4.99 -21.41
CA ALA A 71 16.18 -3.72 -21.42
C ALA A 71 15.50 -3.46 -20.08
N TYR A 72 14.97 -4.50 -19.45
CA TYR A 72 14.23 -4.40 -18.20
C TYR A 72 15.09 -3.95 -17.01
N LEU A 73 16.30 -4.53 -16.86
CA LEU A 73 17.19 -4.18 -15.75
C LEU A 73 17.63 -2.71 -15.76
N PRO A 74 18.12 -2.14 -16.88
CA PRO A 74 18.43 -0.71 -16.95
C PRO A 74 17.21 0.17 -16.66
N ALA A 75 16.02 -0.17 -17.17
CA ALA A 75 14.80 0.59 -16.90
C ALA A 75 14.47 0.59 -15.39
N CYS A 76 14.56 -0.58 -14.74
CA CYS A 76 14.40 -0.67 -13.28
C CYS A 76 15.49 0.11 -12.54
N ALA A 77 16.74 0.06 -12.97
CA ALA A 77 17.82 0.81 -12.34
C ALA A 77 17.58 2.33 -12.41
N VAL A 78 17.14 2.84 -13.56
CA VAL A 78 16.77 4.26 -13.74
C VAL A 78 15.60 4.63 -12.82
N TYR A 79 14.56 3.80 -12.78
CA TYR A 79 13.41 4.02 -11.90
C TYR A 79 13.82 4.03 -10.41
N PHE A 80 14.65 3.08 -9.97
CA PHE A 80 15.11 3.00 -8.58
C PHE A 80 15.98 4.20 -8.22
N ALA A 81 16.88 4.60 -9.12
CA ALA A 81 17.70 5.80 -8.91
C ALA A 81 16.84 7.06 -8.83
N ALA A 82 15.85 7.21 -9.72
CA ALA A 82 14.93 8.33 -9.71
C ALA A 82 14.10 8.38 -8.42
N ALA A 83 13.51 7.25 -8.00
CA ALA A 83 12.77 7.15 -6.75
C ALA A 83 13.65 7.51 -5.54
N PHE A 84 14.87 6.97 -5.47
CA PHE A 84 15.83 7.28 -4.42
C PHE A 84 16.19 8.76 -4.36
N LEU A 85 16.47 9.38 -5.51
CA LEU A 85 16.83 10.79 -5.61
C LEU A 85 15.65 11.69 -5.23
N ILE A 86 14.45 11.42 -5.79
CA ILE A 86 13.25 12.21 -5.48
C ILE A 86 12.99 12.20 -3.98
N VAL A 87 12.95 11.03 -3.37
CA VAL A 87 12.71 10.89 -1.93
C VAL A 87 13.81 11.57 -1.10
N SER A 88 15.04 11.69 -1.64
CA SER A 88 16.15 12.31 -0.94
C SER A 88 16.09 13.83 -0.89
N ILE A 89 15.41 14.45 -1.84
CA ILE A 89 15.28 15.92 -1.96
C ILE A 89 13.96 16.46 -1.42
N LEU A 90 12.96 15.59 -1.24
CA LEU A 90 11.65 15.99 -0.72
C LEU A 90 11.72 16.39 0.76
N PRO A 91 10.86 17.33 1.20
CA PRO A 91 10.64 17.59 2.62
C PRO A 91 10.22 16.32 3.36
N ARG A 92 10.57 16.21 4.66
CA ARG A 92 10.37 15.01 5.49
C ARG A 92 9.01 14.32 5.27
N THR A 93 7.91 15.07 5.44
CA THR A 93 6.55 14.51 5.33
C THR A 93 6.26 13.98 3.92
N ALA A 94 6.60 14.74 2.88
CA ALA A 94 6.42 14.34 1.50
C ALA A 94 7.31 13.12 1.14
N ALA A 95 8.55 13.10 1.62
CA ALA A 95 9.45 11.95 1.46
C ALA A 95 8.85 10.68 2.08
N MET A 96 8.32 10.77 3.31
CA MET A 96 7.70 9.63 3.98
C MET A 96 6.45 9.14 3.26
N ILE A 97 5.59 10.05 2.79
CA ILE A 97 4.42 9.70 1.98
C ILE A 97 4.85 8.96 0.72
N ALA A 98 5.80 9.50 -0.04
CA ALA A 98 6.31 8.88 -1.24
C ALA A 98 6.91 7.48 -0.97
N ILE A 99 7.70 7.33 0.11
CA ILE A 99 8.26 6.05 0.52
C ILE A 99 7.16 5.04 0.80
N PHE A 100 6.16 5.38 1.63
CA PHE A 100 5.08 4.45 1.95
C PHE A 100 4.25 4.10 0.72
N SER A 101 3.96 5.06 -0.16
CA SER A 101 3.24 4.81 -1.42
C SER A 101 3.99 3.82 -2.31
N ILE A 102 5.31 3.99 -2.48
CA ILE A 102 6.15 3.08 -3.26
C ILE A 102 6.22 1.70 -2.60
N ILE A 103 6.43 1.63 -1.28
CA ILE A 103 6.44 0.36 -0.53
C ILE A 103 5.12 -0.39 -0.72
N LEU A 104 3.98 0.28 -0.58
CA LEU A 104 2.65 -0.35 -0.71
C LEU A 104 2.39 -0.84 -2.12
N GLY A 105 2.73 -0.05 -3.15
CA GLY A 105 2.59 -0.48 -4.54
C GLY A 105 3.44 -1.71 -4.87
N HIS A 106 4.70 -1.73 -4.47
CA HIS A 106 5.58 -2.88 -4.66
C HIS A 106 5.20 -4.08 -3.78
N TYR A 107 4.69 -3.83 -2.56
CA TYR A 107 4.16 -4.89 -1.72
C TYR A 107 2.99 -5.62 -2.39
N PHE A 108 2.03 -4.88 -2.98
CA PHE A 108 0.92 -5.47 -3.72
C PHE A 108 1.41 -6.33 -4.89
N GLY A 109 2.30 -5.81 -5.74
CA GLY A 109 2.85 -6.55 -6.87
C GLY A 109 3.59 -7.82 -6.43
N ALA A 110 4.50 -7.70 -5.45
CA ALA A 110 5.26 -8.85 -4.95
C ALA A 110 4.38 -9.90 -4.26
N SER A 111 3.34 -9.47 -3.51
CA SER A 111 2.38 -10.38 -2.86
C SER A 111 1.63 -11.23 -3.89
N ASN A 112 1.22 -10.63 -5.00
CA ASN A 112 0.55 -11.36 -6.09
C ASN A 112 1.49 -12.37 -6.77
N TRP A 113 2.75 -11.98 -7.01
CA TRP A 113 3.74 -12.93 -7.52
C TRP A 113 3.95 -14.12 -6.57
N LEU A 114 4.06 -13.87 -5.27
CA LEU A 114 4.17 -14.93 -4.26
C LEU A 114 2.94 -15.84 -4.25
N ALA A 115 1.74 -15.25 -4.30
CA ALA A 115 0.49 -16.01 -4.26
C ALA A 115 0.32 -16.90 -5.48
N VAL A 116 0.54 -16.36 -6.68
CA VAL A 116 0.21 -17.01 -7.95
C VAL A 116 1.40 -17.78 -8.49
N ARG A 117 2.53 -17.13 -8.68
CA ARG A 117 3.68 -17.72 -9.38
C ARG A 117 4.46 -18.67 -8.51
N TRP A 118 4.62 -18.34 -7.23
CA TRP A 118 5.32 -19.19 -6.27
C TRP A 118 4.39 -20.18 -5.55
N HIS A 119 3.10 -20.18 -5.91
CA HIS A 119 2.10 -21.10 -5.37
C HIS A 119 1.93 -21.06 -3.83
N PHE A 120 2.28 -19.93 -3.20
CA PHE A 120 2.01 -19.74 -1.77
C PHE A 120 0.52 -19.49 -1.50
N GLY A 121 -0.29 -19.30 -2.55
CA GLY A 121 -1.71 -19.01 -2.42
C GLY A 121 -1.96 -17.78 -1.57
N MET A 122 -3.08 -17.75 -0.87
CA MET A 122 -3.47 -16.63 0.00
C MET A 122 -2.52 -16.40 1.20
N ALA A 123 -1.66 -17.37 1.53
CA ALA A 123 -0.69 -17.20 2.62
C ALA A 123 0.50 -16.30 2.25
N GLY A 124 0.79 -16.13 0.96
CA GLY A 124 1.94 -15.35 0.49
C GLY A 124 1.91 -13.90 0.95
N ALA A 125 0.77 -13.23 0.80
CA ALA A 125 0.60 -11.83 1.19
C ALA A 125 0.72 -11.61 2.72
N PRO A 126 0.04 -12.37 3.60
CA PRO A 126 0.22 -12.23 5.04
C PRO A 126 1.65 -12.50 5.51
N ILE A 127 2.30 -13.54 5.01
CA ILE A 127 3.70 -13.86 5.38
C ILE A 127 4.62 -12.69 5.00
N TYR A 128 4.52 -12.22 3.76
CA TYR A 128 5.31 -11.07 3.31
C TYR A 128 4.95 -9.80 4.09
N GLY A 129 3.67 -9.59 4.40
CA GLY A 129 3.19 -8.48 5.22
C GLY A 129 3.77 -8.47 6.62
N ILE A 130 3.89 -9.62 7.29
CA ILE A 130 4.53 -9.74 8.61
C ILE A 130 6.02 -9.37 8.52
N VAL A 131 6.73 -9.92 7.54
CA VAL A 131 8.17 -9.63 7.35
C VAL A 131 8.38 -8.15 7.05
N LEU A 132 7.64 -7.60 6.10
CA LEU A 132 7.74 -6.19 5.74
C LEU A 132 7.30 -5.27 6.89
N GLY A 133 6.23 -5.62 7.59
CA GLY A 133 5.76 -4.91 8.77
C GLY A 133 6.83 -4.84 9.86
N ALA A 134 7.56 -5.93 10.10
CA ALA A 134 8.67 -5.96 11.03
C ALA A 134 9.80 -5.02 10.56
N VAL A 135 10.21 -5.11 9.31
CA VAL A 135 11.28 -4.26 8.75
C VAL A 135 10.91 -2.78 8.85
N VAL A 136 9.67 -2.42 8.49
CA VAL A 136 9.16 -1.04 8.60
C VAL A 136 9.13 -0.59 10.06
N ALA A 137 8.63 -1.42 10.99
CA ALA A 137 8.57 -1.08 12.40
C ALA A 137 9.95 -0.78 12.97
N PHE A 138 10.94 -1.64 12.72
CA PHE A 138 12.31 -1.42 13.19
C PHE A 138 13.00 -0.21 12.54
N ALA A 139 12.74 0.05 11.26
CA ALA A 139 13.32 1.20 10.57
C ALA A 139 12.71 2.53 11.01
N ALA A 140 11.38 2.56 11.20
CA ALA A 140 10.63 3.78 11.49
C ALA A 140 10.66 4.16 12.97
N PHE A 141 10.78 3.19 13.87
CA PHE A 141 10.66 3.39 15.32
C PHE A 141 11.87 2.79 16.08
N PRO A 142 13.09 3.32 15.86
CA PRO A 142 14.28 2.80 16.52
C PRO A 142 14.33 3.10 18.03
N GLU A 143 13.57 4.11 18.48
CA GLU A 143 13.55 4.59 19.86
C GLU A 143 12.21 4.26 20.52
N ALA A 144 12.28 3.72 21.73
CA ALA A 144 11.11 3.27 22.50
C ALA A 144 10.11 4.38 22.85
N GLU A 145 10.58 5.64 22.99
CA GLU A 145 9.75 6.75 23.49
C GLU A 145 8.60 7.13 22.54
N ASN A 146 8.78 6.95 21.24
CA ASN A 146 7.79 7.33 20.24
C ASN A 146 6.82 6.21 19.83
N ILE A 147 7.00 5.00 20.39
CA ILE A 147 6.26 3.81 19.97
C ILE A 147 4.81 3.86 20.45
N ASP A 148 4.56 4.15 21.74
CA ASP A 148 3.21 4.08 22.30
C ASP A 148 2.20 5.03 21.65
N PRO A 149 2.54 6.31 21.37
CA PRO A 149 1.65 7.19 20.61
C PRO A 149 1.38 6.69 19.18
N ALA A 150 2.40 6.11 18.53
CA ALA A 150 2.25 5.56 17.19
C ALA A 150 1.33 4.35 17.18
N ILE A 151 1.49 3.39 18.12
CA ILE A 151 0.61 2.23 18.26
C ILE A 151 -0.84 2.67 18.47
N LYS A 152 -1.09 3.63 19.37
CA LYS A 152 -2.44 4.15 19.62
C LYS A 152 -3.13 4.67 18.37
N ARG A 153 -2.39 5.27 17.45
CA ARG A 153 -2.93 5.82 16.20
C ARG A 153 -3.01 4.76 15.10
N LEU A 154 -1.99 3.92 14.95
CA LEU A 154 -1.98 2.85 13.95
C LEU A 154 -3.10 1.82 14.18
N ARG A 155 -3.53 1.59 15.43
CA ARG A 155 -4.71 0.76 15.72
C ARG A 155 -5.96 1.26 15.01
N TRP A 156 -6.14 2.57 14.93
CA TRP A 156 -7.29 3.13 14.20
C TRP A 156 -7.13 2.99 12.69
N VAL A 157 -5.91 3.18 12.16
CA VAL A 157 -5.63 2.88 10.74
C VAL A 157 -5.94 1.42 10.43
N MET A 158 -5.50 0.51 11.29
CA MET A 158 -5.78 -0.94 11.16
C MET A 158 -7.30 -1.22 11.13
N ILE A 159 -8.07 -0.63 12.05
CA ILE A 159 -9.53 -0.80 12.08
C ILE A 159 -10.18 -0.27 10.80
N VAL A 160 -9.78 0.91 10.36
CA VAL A 160 -10.28 1.49 9.09
C VAL A 160 -9.95 0.55 7.93
N MET A 161 -8.77 -0.05 7.91
CA MET A 161 -8.36 -0.98 6.85
C MET A 161 -9.21 -2.26 6.85
N ILE A 162 -9.48 -2.84 8.02
CA ILE A 162 -10.36 -4.02 8.16
C ILE A 162 -11.76 -3.69 7.63
N PHE A 163 -12.34 -2.56 8.06
CA PHE A 163 -13.67 -2.17 7.58
C PHE A 163 -13.70 -1.74 6.11
N SER A 164 -12.59 -1.24 5.57
CA SER A 164 -12.47 -0.98 4.12
C SER A 164 -12.51 -2.27 3.33
N ASP A 165 -11.79 -3.30 3.78
CA ASP A 165 -11.76 -4.63 3.16
C ASP A 165 -13.14 -5.29 3.24
N LEU A 166 -13.79 -5.28 4.42
CA LEU A 166 -15.19 -5.70 4.59
C LEU A 166 -16.13 -5.02 3.59
N THR A 167 -16.03 -3.68 3.51
CA THR A 167 -16.92 -2.90 2.64
C THR A 167 -16.71 -3.25 1.18
N VAL A 168 -15.47 -3.29 0.72
CA VAL A 168 -15.12 -3.60 -0.67
C VAL A 168 -15.51 -5.05 -1.00
N THR A 169 -15.30 -5.98 -0.08
CA THR A 169 -15.72 -7.38 -0.24
C THR A 169 -17.24 -7.51 -0.39
N LEU A 170 -18.03 -6.81 0.42
CA LEU A 170 -19.50 -6.88 0.32
C LEU A 170 -20.02 -6.17 -0.93
N VAL A 171 -19.52 -4.98 -1.23
CA VAL A 171 -19.93 -4.21 -2.42
C VAL A 171 -19.52 -4.91 -3.71
N GLY A 172 -18.40 -5.64 -3.69
CA GLY A 172 -17.90 -6.40 -4.84
C GLY A 172 -18.63 -7.71 -5.10
N GLN A 173 -19.51 -8.16 -4.19
CA GLN A 173 -20.26 -9.39 -4.43
C GLN A 173 -21.21 -9.25 -5.63
N PRO A 174 -21.40 -10.32 -6.43
CA PRO A 174 -22.37 -10.31 -7.52
C PRO A 174 -23.80 -10.09 -6.99
N SER A 175 -24.66 -9.53 -7.81
CA SER A 175 -26.05 -9.25 -7.42
C SER A 175 -26.80 -10.51 -6.96
N SER A 176 -26.48 -11.68 -7.53
CA SER A 176 -27.01 -12.97 -7.11
C SER A 176 -26.70 -13.34 -5.66
N TYR A 177 -25.56 -12.92 -5.14
CA TYR A 177 -25.13 -13.23 -3.77
C TYR A 177 -26.15 -12.80 -2.70
N TRP A 178 -26.81 -11.68 -2.90
CA TRP A 178 -27.76 -11.14 -1.91
C TRP A 178 -28.97 -12.00 -1.67
N HIS A 179 -29.28 -12.88 -2.62
CA HIS A 179 -30.38 -13.88 -2.55
C HIS A 179 -29.87 -15.31 -2.47
N HIS A 180 -28.65 -15.55 -2.97
CA HIS A 180 -28.00 -16.84 -3.10
C HIS A 180 -26.56 -16.75 -2.59
N PRO A 181 -26.32 -16.86 -1.26
CA PRO A 181 -24.98 -16.73 -0.66
C PRO A 181 -23.93 -17.68 -1.24
N GLU A 182 -24.36 -18.82 -1.81
CA GLU A 182 -23.48 -19.78 -2.48
C GLU A 182 -22.81 -19.23 -3.74
N THR A 183 -23.29 -18.12 -4.30
CA THR A 183 -22.70 -17.45 -5.49
C THR A 183 -21.61 -16.44 -5.13
N MET A 184 -21.15 -16.44 -3.88
CA MET A 184 -20.14 -15.51 -3.40
C MET A 184 -18.83 -15.58 -4.19
N HIS A 185 -18.20 -14.43 -4.36
CA HIS A 185 -16.83 -14.29 -4.84
C HIS A 185 -15.94 -13.96 -3.65
N GLU A 186 -15.07 -14.88 -3.27
CA GLU A 186 -14.11 -14.68 -2.19
C GLU A 186 -12.98 -15.71 -2.27
N GLY A 187 -11.73 -15.24 -2.23
CA GLY A 187 -10.52 -16.07 -2.27
C GLY A 187 -10.12 -16.64 -0.91
N ASN A 188 -10.42 -15.93 0.17
CA ASN A 188 -10.08 -16.34 1.52
C ASN A 188 -11.07 -17.38 2.03
N SER A 189 -10.61 -18.58 2.37
CA SER A 189 -11.46 -19.68 2.83
C SER A 189 -12.21 -19.38 4.13
N VAL A 190 -11.65 -18.58 5.04
CA VAL A 190 -12.33 -18.19 6.28
C VAL A 190 -13.44 -17.19 5.98
N SER A 191 -13.15 -16.14 5.20
CA SER A 191 -14.15 -15.17 4.76
C SER A 191 -15.27 -15.83 3.97
N ARG A 192 -14.92 -16.76 3.07
CA ARG A 192 -15.88 -17.56 2.29
C ARG A 192 -16.83 -18.35 3.18
N LEU A 193 -16.32 -18.92 4.28
CA LEU A 193 -17.17 -19.65 5.24
C LEU A 193 -18.28 -18.75 5.78
N PHE A 194 -17.94 -17.55 6.24
CA PHE A 194 -18.94 -16.63 6.81
C PHE A 194 -19.84 -16.00 5.75
N LEU A 195 -19.29 -15.66 4.57
CA LEU A 195 -20.09 -15.19 3.44
C LEU A 195 -21.14 -16.23 3.00
N GLY A 196 -20.82 -17.52 3.10
CA GLY A 196 -21.76 -18.61 2.80
C GLY A 196 -22.98 -18.66 3.72
N TYR A 197 -22.88 -18.12 4.93
CA TYR A 197 -24.03 -17.92 5.82
C TYR A 197 -24.77 -16.59 5.58
N GLY A 198 -24.28 -15.77 4.64
CA GLY A 198 -24.83 -14.48 4.27
C GLY A 198 -24.04 -13.30 4.80
N TRP A 199 -24.34 -12.11 4.25
CA TRP A 199 -23.63 -10.87 4.55
C TRP A 199 -23.56 -10.51 6.05
N TRP A 200 -24.65 -10.79 6.79
CA TRP A 200 -24.74 -10.49 8.23
C TRP A 200 -23.75 -11.31 9.07
N ALA A 201 -23.52 -12.59 8.69
CA ALA A 201 -22.57 -13.46 9.38
C ALA A 201 -21.13 -13.00 9.10
N PHE A 202 -20.85 -12.59 7.88
CA PHE A 202 -19.56 -12.02 7.50
C PHE A 202 -19.32 -10.68 8.20
N PHE A 203 -20.30 -9.79 8.24
CA PHE A 203 -20.21 -8.53 8.98
C PHE A 203 -19.92 -8.76 10.47
N LEU A 204 -20.65 -9.67 11.12
CA LEU A 204 -20.44 -10.00 12.53
C LEU A 204 -19.03 -10.59 12.75
N TYR A 205 -18.59 -11.49 11.89
CA TYR A 205 -17.24 -12.03 11.92
C TYR A 205 -16.19 -10.93 11.88
N ASP A 206 -16.29 -9.99 10.94
CA ASP A 206 -15.31 -8.92 10.81
C ASP A 206 -15.33 -7.93 11.98
N VAL A 207 -16.49 -7.66 12.56
CA VAL A 207 -16.59 -6.86 13.80
C VAL A 207 -15.85 -7.55 14.95
N VAL A 208 -16.07 -8.86 15.15
CA VAL A 208 -15.39 -9.64 16.18
C VAL A 208 -13.89 -9.72 15.90
N TYR A 209 -13.51 -9.94 14.65
CA TYR A 209 -12.12 -9.97 14.21
C TYR A 209 -11.41 -8.62 14.44
N ALA A 210 -12.03 -7.50 14.03
CA ALA A 210 -11.51 -6.16 14.23
C ALA A 210 -11.32 -5.85 15.72
N TRP A 211 -12.29 -6.22 16.54
CA TRP A 211 -12.19 -6.08 18.00
C TRP A 211 -11.06 -6.93 18.58
N GLY A 212 -10.96 -8.19 18.17
CA GLY A 212 -9.88 -9.09 18.56
C GLY A 212 -8.50 -8.58 18.17
N ALA A 213 -8.34 -8.08 16.93
CA ALA A 213 -7.10 -7.46 16.44
C ALA A 213 -6.74 -6.21 17.26
N PHE A 214 -7.73 -5.36 17.56
CA PHE A 214 -7.53 -4.16 18.39
C PHE A 214 -7.06 -4.51 19.79
N LEU A 215 -7.69 -5.50 20.45
CA LEU A 215 -7.29 -5.96 21.78
C LEU A 215 -5.90 -6.60 21.74
N LEU A 216 -5.63 -7.44 20.75
CA LEU A 216 -4.32 -8.07 20.56
C LEU A 216 -3.21 -7.02 20.49
N VAL A 217 -3.31 -6.08 19.55
CA VAL A 217 -2.32 -4.99 19.39
C VAL A 217 -2.23 -4.13 20.65
N SER A 218 -3.30 -4.03 21.45
CA SER A 218 -3.30 -3.26 22.70
C SER A 218 -2.57 -3.95 23.86
N LYS A 219 -2.43 -5.26 23.81
CA LYS A 219 -1.86 -6.07 24.90
C LYS A 219 -0.45 -6.57 24.62
N LEU A 220 -0.03 -6.58 23.36
CA LEU A 220 1.30 -7.03 22.97
C LEU A 220 2.40 -6.06 23.43
N PRO A 221 3.64 -6.55 23.62
CA PRO A 221 4.81 -5.71 23.80
C PRO A 221 4.98 -4.72 22.63
N ARG A 222 5.49 -3.53 22.93
CA ARG A 222 5.53 -2.37 22.02
C ARG A 222 5.94 -2.71 20.57
N MET A 223 7.13 -3.31 20.36
CA MET A 223 7.59 -3.65 19.01
C MET A 223 6.72 -4.70 18.35
N THR A 224 6.30 -5.73 19.09
CA THR A 224 5.38 -6.76 18.57
C THR A 224 4.04 -6.16 18.18
N ALA A 225 3.52 -5.23 18.96
CA ALA A 225 2.29 -4.50 18.64
C ALA A 225 2.41 -3.70 17.35
N LEU A 226 3.56 -3.02 17.12
CA LEU A 226 3.83 -2.31 15.87
C LEU A 226 3.89 -3.26 14.67
N VAL A 227 4.64 -4.35 14.80
CA VAL A 227 4.75 -5.37 13.74
C VAL A 227 3.37 -5.93 13.39
N CYS A 228 2.57 -6.29 14.41
CA CYS A 228 1.21 -6.78 14.19
C CYS A 228 0.32 -5.72 13.53
N ALA A 229 0.36 -4.47 13.99
CA ALA A 229 -0.43 -3.40 13.38
C ALA A 229 -0.09 -3.20 11.90
N PHE A 230 1.20 -3.15 11.55
CA PHE A 230 1.62 -3.07 10.15
C PHE A 230 1.23 -4.31 9.35
N ALA A 231 1.36 -5.52 9.92
CA ALA A 231 0.97 -6.76 9.26
C ALA A 231 -0.53 -6.78 8.93
N PHE A 232 -1.39 -6.37 9.87
CA PHE A 232 -2.83 -6.22 9.61
C PHE A 232 -3.11 -5.17 8.53
N ILE A 233 -2.49 -3.99 8.62
CA ILE A 233 -2.66 -2.92 7.63
C ILE A 233 -2.26 -3.42 6.23
N LEU A 234 -1.12 -4.07 6.10
CA LEU A 234 -0.62 -4.60 4.82
C LEU A 234 -1.51 -5.74 4.29
N GLY A 235 -1.94 -6.66 5.15
CA GLY A 235 -2.82 -7.76 4.76
C GLY A 235 -4.14 -7.26 4.18
N HIS A 236 -4.83 -6.35 4.87
CA HIS A 236 -6.10 -5.76 4.39
C HIS A 236 -5.90 -4.81 3.22
N PHE A 237 -4.77 -4.09 3.15
CA PHE A 237 -4.41 -3.34 1.95
C PHE A 237 -4.34 -4.24 0.72
N ASN A 238 -3.72 -5.43 0.86
CA ASN A 238 -3.67 -6.40 -0.23
C ASN A 238 -5.08 -6.91 -0.60
N GLY A 239 -5.92 -7.22 0.37
CA GLY A 239 -7.31 -7.64 0.15
C GLY A 239 -8.10 -6.63 -0.69
N VAL A 240 -8.17 -5.38 -0.22
CA VAL A 240 -8.85 -4.29 -0.96
C VAL A 240 -8.25 -4.08 -2.35
N SER A 241 -6.92 -4.12 -2.47
CA SER A 241 -6.22 -3.94 -3.74
C SER A 241 -6.54 -5.07 -4.73
N CYS A 242 -6.71 -6.31 -4.25
CA CYS A 242 -7.15 -7.43 -5.07
C CYS A 242 -8.55 -7.20 -5.63
N TRP A 243 -9.49 -6.70 -4.84
CA TRP A 243 -10.83 -6.34 -5.31
C TRP A 243 -10.79 -5.28 -6.41
N PHE A 244 -10.04 -4.20 -6.22
CA PHE A 244 -9.88 -3.17 -7.23
C PHE A 244 -9.26 -3.70 -8.52
N PHE A 245 -8.25 -4.54 -8.39
CA PHE A 245 -7.48 -5.03 -9.53
C PHE A 245 -8.20 -6.15 -10.28
N TYR A 246 -8.64 -7.21 -9.58
CA TYR A 246 -9.18 -8.41 -10.21
C TYR A 246 -10.67 -8.34 -10.48
N GLU A 247 -11.46 -7.95 -9.47
CA GLU A 247 -12.91 -8.00 -9.58
C GLU A 247 -13.45 -6.77 -10.31
N TRP A 248 -12.99 -5.58 -9.94
CA TRP A 248 -13.47 -4.35 -10.57
C TRP A 248 -12.66 -3.93 -11.80
N ARG A 249 -11.58 -4.64 -12.09
CA ARG A 249 -10.71 -4.42 -13.27
C ARG A 249 -10.27 -2.98 -13.45
N MET A 250 -9.99 -2.31 -12.34
CA MET A 250 -9.57 -0.90 -12.34
C MET A 250 -8.09 -0.70 -12.71
N GLY A 251 -7.35 -1.78 -13.01
CA GLY A 251 -5.92 -1.72 -13.28
C GLY A 251 -5.07 -1.45 -12.05
N MET A 252 -3.76 -1.27 -12.25
CA MET A 252 -2.80 -0.99 -11.16
C MET A 252 -2.93 0.41 -10.58
N GLU A 253 -3.57 1.31 -11.28
CA GLU A 253 -3.77 2.69 -10.83
C GLU A 253 -4.56 2.74 -9.52
N ALA A 254 -5.58 1.90 -9.37
CA ALA A 254 -6.41 1.90 -8.18
C ALA A 254 -5.66 1.44 -6.93
N PRO A 255 -4.93 0.30 -6.90
CA PRO A 255 -4.05 -0.05 -5.80
C PRO A 255 -2.99 1.01 -5.49
N VAL A 256 -2.41 1.67 -6.49
CA VAL A 256 -1.41 2.74 -6.29
C VAL A 256 -2.04 3.97 -5.65
N ILE A 257 -3.19 4.43 -6.14
CA ILE A 257 -3.92 5.56 -5.55
C ILE A 257 -4.31 5.23 -4.10
N TYR A 258 -4.90 4.05 -3.89
CA TYR A 258 -5.29 3.60 -2.55
C TYR A 258 -4.09 3.48 -1.61
N GLY A 259 -2.96 2.93 -2.09
CA GLY A 259 -1.70 2.86 -1.35
C GLY A 259 -1.16 4.25 -1.00
N THR A 260 -1.31 5.23 -1.91
CA THR A 260 -0.92 6.62 -1.64
C THR A 260 -1.79 7.24 -0.54
N ILE A 261 -3.10 7.06 -0.60
CA ILE A 261 -4.02 7.54 0.45
C ILE A 261 -3.68 6.89 1.80
N LEU A 262 -3.43 5.59 1.82
CA LEU A 262 -3.01 4.87 3.01
C LEU A 262 -1.65 5.35 3.52
N GLY A 263 -0.68 5.58 2.64
CA GLY A 263 0.62 6.15 2.98
C GLY A 263 0.48 7.52 3.65
N VAL A 264 -0.37 8.39 3.11
CA VAL A 264 -0.72 9.69 3.74
C VAL A 264 -1.29 9.47 5.14
N ALA A 265 -2.27 8.57 5.30
CA ALA A 265 -2.89 8.29 6.59
C ALA A 265 -1.87 7.77 7.62
N ILE A 266 -1.01 6.82 7.23
CA ILE A 266 0.06 6.29 8.09
C ILE A 266 1.00 7.42 8.52
N VAL A 267 1.46 8.26 7.60
CA VAL A 267 2.42 9.32 7.89
C VAL A 267 1.80 10.38 8.82
N LEU A 268 0.62 10.86 8.51
CA LEU A 268 -0.04 11.89 9.31
C LEU A 268 -0.42 11.38 10.71
N LEU A 269 -0.83 10.13 10.83
CA LEU A 269 -1.27 9.58 12.12
C LEU A 269 -0.11 9.01 12.94
N ALA A 270 0.78 8.21 12.36
CA ALA A 270 1.85 7.57 13.12
C ALA A 270 3.02 8.53 13.43
N PHE A 271 3.33 9.46 12.51
CA PHE A 271 4.51 10.32 12.61
C PHE A 271 4.21 11.79 12.92
N SER A 272 2.93 12.19 13.07
CA SER A 272 2.64 13.53 13.57
C SER A 272 3.22 13.67 14.99
N ARG A 273 4.05 14.66 15.19
CA ARG A 273 4.57 14.98 16.53
C ARG A 273 3.37 15.23 17.44
N SER A 274 3.24 14.44 18.50
CA SER A 274 2.46 14.86 19.65
C SER A 274 3.09 16.19 20.08
N GLN A 275 2.38 17.30 19.85
CA GLN A 275 2.72 18.53 20.52
C GLN A 275 2.43 18.29 22.01
N THR A 276 3.31 17.57 22.69
CA THR A 276 3.46 17.73 24.11
C THR A 276 3.74 19.21 24.26
N LYS A 277 2.70 19.94 24.67
CA LYS A 277 2.87 21.24 25.29
C LYS A 277 3.97 21.06 26.34
N ASN A 278 5.21 21.37 25.97
CA ASN A 278 6.16 21.83 26.93
C ASN A 278 5.51 23.12 27.50
N LYS A 279 4.67 22.94 28.48
CA LYS A 279 4.41 23.95 29.50
C LYS A 279 5.69 24.04 30.31
N THR A 280 6.74 24.49 29.70
CA THR A 280 7.78 25.22 30.42
C THR A 280 7.05 26.42 31.03
N PRO A 281 7.13 26.64 32.35
CA PRO A 281 6.64 27.87 32.93
C PRO A 281 7.24 29.03 32.17
N PRO A 282 6.57 30.17 32.02
CA PRO A 282 7.07 31.32 31.28
C PRO A 282 8.30 31.87 32.02
N GLU A 283 9.45 31.26 31.77
CA GLU A 283 10.72 31.91 32.03
C GLU A 283 10.85 32.98 30.95
N LYS A 284 10.98 34.21 31.41
CA LYS A 284 11.08 35.41 30.61
C LYS A 284 12.16 35.21 29.54
N GLN A 285 11.76 34.82 28.33
CA GLN A 285 12.57 34.94 27.16
C GLN A 285 12.11 36.12 26.35
N ASP A 286 13.08 37.04 26.22
CA ASP A 286 12.99 38.27 25.48
C ASP A 286 12.43 38.08 24.08
N ALA A 287 11.53 39.00 23.73
CA ALA A 287 10.91 39.14 22.44
C ALA A 287 11.95 39.32 21.34
N GLN A 288 12.25 38.25 20.58
CA GLN A 288 12.75 38.37 19.20
C GLN A 288 12.73 37.00 18.52
N THR A 289 12.13 36.96 17.33
CA THR A 289 11.99 35.89 16.37
C THR A 289 10.70 35.06 16.43
N VAL A 290 9.56 35.77 16.25
CA VAL A 290 8.37 35.13 15.67
C VAL A 290 8.16 35.78 14.31
N ASP A 291 8.60 35.15 13.26
CA ASP A 291 7.94 35.17 11.94
C ASP A 291 8.71 34.26 10.97
N ASN A 292 8.21 33.09 10.66
CA ASN A 292 8.39 32.40 9.37
C ASN A 292 8.05 30.91 9.40
N GLN A 293 6.87 30.52 9.86
CA GLN A 293 6.36 29.17 9.56
C GLN A 293 4.82 29.10 9.45
N ARG A 294 4.26 29.95 8.63
CA ARG A 294 2.89 29.76 8.11
C ARG A 294 2.93 29.97 6.62
N ASN A 295 2.87 28.90 5.87
CA ASN A 295 2.25 28.76 4.56
C ASN A 295 2.81 27.52 3.86
N VAL A 296 2.19 26.38 4.08
CA VAL A 296 2.30 25.26 3.17
C VAL A 296 1.11 25.39 2.22
N PRO A 297 1.33 25.73 0.94
CA PRO A 297 0.24 25.83 -0.01
C PRO A 297 -0.33 24.44 -0.33
N VAL A 298 -1.63 24.35 -0.37
CA VAL A 298 -2.44 23.19 -0.80
C VAL A 298 -2.21 22.82 -2.29
N LEU A 299 -1.38 23.54 -3.00
CA LEU A 299 -1.10 23.40 -4.43
C LEU A 299 -0.18 22.22 -4.82
N PHE A 300 0.23 21.37 -3.87
CA PHE A 300 1.26 20.34 -4.17
C PHE A 300 0.70 19.01 -4.69
N LEU A 301 -0.61 18.80 -4.65
CA LEU A 301 -1.22 17.54 -5.13
C LEU A 301 -1.30 17.43 -6.67
N GLU A 302 -1.33 18.56 -7.36
CA GLU A 302 -1.43 18.57 -8.84
C GLU A 302 -0.10 18.32 -9.55
N SER A 303 1.04 18.51 -8.89
CA SER A 303 2.36 18.33 -9.48
C SER A 303 2.94 16.90 -9.38
N LEU A 304 2.30 15.99 -8.68
CA LEU A 304 2.75 14.62 -8.47
C LEU A 304 2.21 13.61 -9.49
N LEU A 305 1.30 14.03 -10.36
CA LEU A 305 0.81 13.17 -11.45
C LEU A 305 1.71 13.31 -12.68
N PRO A 306 2.26 12.21 -13.21
CA PRO A 306 3.04 12.25 -14.44
C PRO A 306 2.21 12.85 -15.59
N ALA A 307 2.79 13.79 -16.34
CA ALA A 307 2.20 14.34 -17.53
C ALA A 307 1.94 13.22 -18.56
N GLY A 308 0.70 12.84 -18.72
CA GLY A 308 0.24 11.70 -19.54
C GLY A 308 -0.96 10.97 -18.94
N TRP A 309 -1.27 11.20 -17.69
CA TRP A 309 -2.44 10.60 -17.01
C TRP A 309 -3.67 11.48 -17.20
N GLY A 310 -4.13 11.61 -18.45
CA GLY A 310 -5.37 12.29 -18.81
C GLY A 310 -6.60 11.49 -18.37
N TRP A 311 -6.81 11.37 -17.08
CA TRP A 311 -8.06 10.86 -16.54
C TRP A 311 -9.05 11.99 -16.36
N SER A 312 -10.01 12.09 -17.29
CA SER A 312 -11.16 12.95 -17.04
C SER A 312 -12.04 12.29 -15.98
N ALA A 313 -12.41 13.03 -14.94
CA ALA A 313 -13.37 12.64 -13.91
C ALA A 313 -14.71 12.10 -14.48
N ASN A 314 -14.97 12.33 -15.77
CA ASN A 314 -16.12 11.79 -16.51
C ASN A 314 -16.08 10.27 -16.72
N LYS A 315 -14.92 9.59 -16.69
CA LYS A 315 -14.89 8.13 -16.83
C LYS A 315 -15.31 7.40 -15.54
N LEU A 316 -15.04 8.00 -14.38
CA LEU A 316 -15.48 7.43 -13.11
C LEU A 316 -17.01 7.47 -12.99
N LEU A 317 -17.65 8.55 -13.46
CA LEU A 317 -19.11 8.71 -13.48
C LEU A 317 -19.79 7.84 -14.56
N GLN A 318 -19.12 7.53 -15.66
CA GLN A 318 -19.67 6.66 -16.72
C GLN A 318 -19.56 5.16 -16.37
N ALA A 319 -18.56 4.75 -15.58
CA ALA A 319 -18.44 3.36 -15.13
C ALA A 319 -19.56 2.96 -14.15
N THR A 320 -20.10 3.92 -13.39
CA THR A 320 -21.24 3.68 -12.49
C THR A 320 -22.61 3.70 -13.20
N ALA A 321 -22.67 4.23 -14.42
CA ALA A 321 -23.94 4.34 -15.18
C ALA A 321 -24.14 3.21 -16.21
N ALA A 322 -23.13 2.40 -16.49
CA ALA A 322 -23.19 1.31 -17.47
C ALA A 322 -23.32 -0.07 -16.81
N ALA A 323 -24.21 -0.22 -15.82
CA ALA A 323 -24.69 -1.55 -15.43
C ALA A 323 -25.70 -2.00 -16.50
N PRO A 324 -25.49 -3.14 -17.19
CA PRO A 324 -26.49 -3.64 -18.13
C PRO A 324 -27.71 -4.09 -17.35
N THR A 325 -28.82 -3.32 -17.49
CA THR A 325 -30.16 -3.83 -17.26
C THR A 325 -30.51 -4.75 -18.43
N SER A 326 -30.24 -6.02 -18.30
CA SER A 326 -30.92 -7.04 -19.09
C SER A 326 -31.36 -8.12 -18.12
N CYS A 327 -32.59 -7.94 -17.60
CA CYS A 327 -33.45 -9.05 -17.33
C CYS A 327 -33.93 -9.59 -18.69
N ASP A 328 -33.59 -10.83 -19.00
CA ASP A 328 -34.47 -11.83 -19.60
C ASP A 328 -33.88 -13.20 -19.34
#